data_2d0a3298348432cf6c8fef142d95f9b4
#
_entry.id   2d0a3298348432cf6c8fef142d95f9b4
#
_cell.length_a   1.000
_cell.length_b   1.000
_cell.length_c   1.000
_cell.angle_alpha   90.00
_cell.angle_beta   90.00
_cell.angle_gamma   90.00
#
_symmetry.space_group_name_H-M   'P 1'
#
loop_
_entity.id
_entity.type
_entity.pdbx_description
1 polymer ?
#
loop_
_entity_poly.entity_id
_entity_poly.type
_entity_poly.pdbx_seq_one_letter_code
_entity_poly.pdbx_strand_id
1 'polypeptide(L)'
;MADELSCVCRTRRASGFELDASLLLPLDRAPITVLFGPSGAGKTTLLRMLAGLDRPHEGAIAFRGQPWFDSTRGICLAPQRRRAGFLAQDYALFPHLTVAANIAYAARPGKGREYLQAFGLASLATRHPRAISSGQRQRVALARALAAEPALLLLDEPLSALDAAARTRTRRQLRQMLLGSTVPCIVVTHDRMEAVALGDWIAVMADGRVRQCGPVQEVFQHPADAHVAESVGVENVLPARIVARECGLLTLETGGARLQAIDAGEAGPVVACIRAEDVAIARELSPASSARNRLAGRVTSVTLEGPLARVGLDCGFPLVAVITAQSAGELQLKPEDAVCAIVKTTSVHVAAHSGGAHD
;
A
#
# COMPACT_ATOMS: atom_id res chain seq x y z
N MET A 1 13.15 26.49 2.32
CA MET A 1 13.65 25.10 2.51
C MET A 1 12.55 24.18 1.99
N ALA A 2 12.91 23.13 1.25
CA ALA A 2 11.91 22.19 0.75
C ALA A 2 11.21 21.50 1.93
N ASP A 3 9.87 21.46 1.90
CA ASP A 3 9.06 20.74 2.89
C ASP A 3 9.00 19.25 2.48
N GLU A 4 10.13 18.57 2.70
CA GLU A 4 10.34 17.19 2.26
C GLU A 4 11.04 16.34 3.30
N LEU A 5 10.84 15.03 3.20
CA LEU A 5 11.65 14.03 3.87
C LEU A 5 12.42 13.26 2.81
N SER A 6 13.74 13.27 2.90
CA SER A 6 14.62 12.46 2.06
C SER A 6 15.30 11.36 2.88
N CYS A 7 15.34 10.17 2.33
CA CYS A 7 15.95 9.01 2.96
C CYS A 7 16.65 8.15 1.91
N VAL A 8 17.94 7.95 2.06
CA VAL A 8 18.73 6.94 1.33
C VAL A 8 19.42 6.13 2.39
N CYS A 9 19.00 4.90 2.60
CA CYS A 9 19.48 4.06 3.69
C CYS A 9 19.82 2.67 3.21
N ARG A 10 21.00 2.19 3.60
CA ARG A 10 21.42 0.81 3.43
C ARG A 10 21.68 0.16 4.78
N THR A 11 21.18 -1.06 4.93
CA THR A 11 21.50 -1.88 6.08
C THR A 11 21.40 -3.35 5.75
N ARG A 12 22.25 -4.15 6.36
CA ARG A 12 22.23 -5.61 6.29
C ARG A 12 22.04 -6.15 7.70
N ARG A 13 21.05 -7.02 7.87
CA ARG A 13 20.83 -7.70 9.15
C ARG A 13 21.57 -9.03 9.19
N ALA A 14 21.83 -9.51 10.39
CA ALA A 14 22.48 -10.81 10.61
C ALA A 14 21.69 -12.00 10.00
N SER A 15 20.38 -11.84 9.80
CA SER A 15 19.52 -12.81 9.11
C SER A 15 19.73 -12.89 7.59
N GLY A 16 20.63 -12.08 7.02
CA GLY A 16 20.86 -11.95 5.58
C GLY A 16 19.92 -10.96 4.87
N PHE A 17 18.92 -10.42 5.56
CA PHE A 17 18.03 -9.40 4.98
C PHE A 17 18.80 -8.10 4.69
N GLU A 18 18.66 -7.59 3.47
CA GLU A 18 19.21 -6.31 3.04
C GLU A 18 18.10 -5.30 2.78
N LEU A 19 18.26 -4.10 3.32
CA LEU A 19 17.45 -2.94 2.98
C LEU A 19 18.33 -1.96 2.20
N ASP A 20 17.88 -1.59 0.99
CA ASP A 20 18.46 -0.52 0.16
C ASP A 20 17.29 0.36 -0.30
N ALA A 21 16.93 1.31 0.56
CA ALA A 21 15.74 2.14 0.37
C ALA A 21 16.12 3.57 0.03
N SER A 22 15.61 4.07 -1.09
CA SER A 22 15.65 5.48 -1.48
C SER A 22 14.23 6.02 -1.54
N LEU A 23 13.96 7.10 -0.79
CA LEU A 23 12.64 7.68 -0.62
C LEU A 23 12.74 9.20 -0.56
N LEU A 24 11.91 9.88 -1.36
CA LEU A 24 11.72 11.32 -1.31
C LEU A 24 10.21 11.60 -1.19
N LEU A 25 9.81 12.25 -0.09
CA LEU A 25 8.40 12.54 0.21
C LEU A 25 8.18 14.05 0.26
N PRO A 26 7.33 14.61 -0.60
CA PRO A 26 6.88 16.00 -0.53
C PRO A 26 5.83 16.14 0.58
N LEU A 27 6.20 16.67 1.74
CA LEU A 27 5.33 16.71 2.93
C LEU A 27 4.16 17.69 2.81
N ASP A 28 4.28 18.68 1.93
CA ASP A 28 3.24 19.66 1.62
C ASP A 28 2.10 19.05 0.77
N ARG A 29 2.41 18.11 -0.09
CA ARG A 29 1.46 17.45 -1.00
C ARG A 29 1.04 16.05 -0.55
N ALA A 30 1.75 15.49 0.40
CA ALA A 30 1.58 14.14 0.88
C ALA A 30 1.42 14.11 2.40
N PRO A 31 0.34 14.71 2.96
CA PRO A 31 0.14 14.76 4.40
C PRO A 31 0.09 13.35 5.01
N ILE A 32 -0.41 12.35 4.27
CA ILE A 32 -0.39 10.95 4.69
C ILE A 32 0.28 10.11 3.60
N THR A 33 1.50 9.64 3.90
CA THR A 33 2.23 8.69 3.04
C THR A 33 2.08 7.28 3.58
N VAL A 34 1.78 6.33 2.72
CA VAL A 34 1.72 4.91 3.07
C VAL A 34 2.99 4.20 2.60
N LEU A 35 3.69 3.53 3.51
CA LEU A 35 4.69 2.51 3.18
C LEU A 35 3.97 1.18 3.02
N PHE A 36 3.88 0.69 1.80
CA PHE A 36 3.07 -0.45 1.42
C PHE A 36 3.92 -1.60 0.87
N GLY A 37 3.45 -2.83 1.02
CA GLY A 37 4.13 -4.01 0.45
C GLY A 37 3.96 -5.26 1.32
N PRO A 38 4.44 -6.42 0.87
CA PRO A 38 4.30 -7.68 1.58
C PRO A 38 5.01 -7.67 2.93
N SER A 39 4.67 -8.65 3.77
CA SER A 39 5.37 -8.88 5.03
C SER A 39 6.85 -9.21 4.74
N GLY A 40 7.76 -8.69 5.55
CA GLY A 40 9.20 -8.87 5.31
C GLY A 40 9.84 -7.88 4.33
N ALA A 41 9.09 -7.04 3.60
CA ALA A 41 9.64 -6.06 2.65
C ALA A 41 10.53 -4.97 3.27
N GLY A 42 10.63 -4.88 4.60
CA GLY A 42 11.48 -3.91 5.29
C GLY A 42 10.78 -2.63 5.76
N LYS A 43 9.46 -2.52 5.62
CA LYS A 43 8.65 -1.33 5.97
C LYS A 43 8.86 -0.86 7.42
N THR A 44 8.65 -1.75 8.40
CA THR A 44 8.90 -1.45 9.82
C THR A 44 10.35 -1.08 10.09
N THR A 45 11.31 -1.75 9.42
CA THR A 45 12.73 -1.41 9.56
C THR A 45 13.00 0.01 9.09
N LEU A 46 12.50 0.39 7.92
CA LEU A 46 12.63 1.76 7.41
C LEU A 46 11.95 2.77 8.34
N LEU A 47 10.73 2.48 8.79
CA LEU A 47 10.00 3.34 9.73
C LEU A 47 10.76 3.56 11.05
N ARG A 48 11.39 2.51 11.60
CA ARG A 48 12.22 2.57 12.81
C ARG A 48 13.51 3.37 12.59
N MET A 49 14.10 3.28 11.40
CA MET A 49 15.26 4.11 11.02
C MET A 49 14.90 5.59 10.93
N LEU A 50 13.72 5.92 10.37
CA LEU A 50 13.20 7.29 10.36
C LEU A 50 12.95 7.81 11.78
N ALA A 51 12.43 6.97 12.67
CA ALA A 51 12.26 7.30 14.09
C ALA A 51 13.59 7.46 14.85
N GLY A 52 14.69 6.93 14.31
CA GLY A 52 16.00 6.87 14.99
C GLY A 52 16.11 5.74 16.02
N LEU A 53 15.17 4.79 16.01
CA LEU A 53 15.18 3.61 16.87
C LEU A 53 16.16 2.54 16.36
N ASP A 54 16.34 2.45 15.05
CA ASP A 54 17.35 1.63 14.39
C ASP A 54 18.32 2.55 13.61
N ARG A 55 19.59 2.18 13.57
CA ARG A 55 20.62 2.94 12.85
C ARG A 55 20.92 2.27 11.52
N PRO A 56 20.82 2.98 10.38
CA PRO A 56 21.34 2.49 9.11
C PRO A 56 22.86 2.25 9.18
N HIS A 57 23.38 1.33 8.38
CA HIS A 57 24.84 1.18 8.22
C HIS A 57 25.40 2.32 7.38
N GLU A 58 24.73 2.65 6.26
CA GLU A 58 25.16 3.68 5.32
C GLU A 58 23.96 4.53 4.87
N GLY A 59 24.27 5.74 4.36
CA GLY A 59 23.31 6.62 3.72
C GLY A 59 23.06 7.91 4.48
N ALA A 60 21.94 8.55 4.17
CA ALA A 60 21.52 9.81 4.77
C ALA A 60 20.00 9.88 4.95
N ILE A 61 19.56 10.51 6.02
CA ILE A 61 18.16 10.87 6.29
C ILE A 61 18.13 12.35 6.61
N ALA A 62 17.28 13.11 5.89
CA ALA A 62 17.05 14.51 6.21
C ALA A 62 15.54 14.81 6.23
N PHE A 63 15.11 15.63 7.17
CA PHE A 63 13.73 16.09 7.33
C PHE A 63 13.70 17.61 7.30
N ARG A 64 12.99 18.19 6.34
CA ARG A 64 12.93 19.66 6.16
C ARG A 64 14.31 20.31 6.09
N GLY A 65 15.24 19.65 5.39
CA GLY A 65 16.63 20.09 5.25
C GLY A 65 17.52 19.85 6.49
N GLN A 66 16.96 19.42 7.62
CA GLN A 66 17.74 19.04 8.80
C GLN A 66 18.25 17.60 8.67
N PRO A 67 19.58 17.36 8.71
CA PRO A 67 20.11 16.00 8.70
C PRO A 67 19.80 15.28 10.02
N TRP A 68 19.13 14.14 9.92
CA TRP A 68 18.84 13.24 11.03
C TRP A 68 19.87 12.11 11.14
N PHE A 69 20.36 11.68 9.98
CA PHE A 69 21.43 10.71 9.87
C PHE A 69 22.27 11.02 8.64
N ASP A 70 23.58 10.86 8.74
CA ASP A 70 24.51 10.94 7.61
C ASP A 70 25.78 10.16 7.99
N SER A 71 25.97 9.02 7.32
CA SER A 71 27.09 8.12 7.61
C SER A 71 28.44 8.73 7.25
N THR A 72 28.50 9.60 6.21
CA THR A 72 29.73 10.24 5.75
C THR A 72 30.16 11.36 6.65
N ARG A 73 29.20 12.08 7.27
CA ARG A 73 29.45 13.20 8.18
C ARG A 73 29.41 12.78 9.65
N GLY A 74 29.18 11.51 9.96
CA GLY A 74 29.07 11.00 11.32
C GLY A 74 27.87 11.53 12.10
N ILE A 75 26.84 12.03 11.42
CA ILE A 75 25.64 12.57 12.05
C ILE A 75 24.68 11.41 12.38
N CYS A 76 24.22 11.35 13.63
CA CYS A 76 23.16 10.44 14.06
C CYS A 76 22.33 11.12 15.15
N LEU A 77 21.24 11.79 14.75
CA LEU A 77 20.37 12.50 15.66
C LEU A 77 19.57 11.50 16.50
N ALA A 78 19.64 11.63 17.81
CA ALA A 78 18.90 10.75 18.74
C ALA A 78 17.37 10.87 18.52
N PRO A 79 16.59 9.80 18.76
CA PRO A 79 15.13 9.78 18.56
C PRO A 79 14.41 10.98 19.17
N GLN A 80 14.76 11.33 20.41
CA GLN A 80 14.17 12.44 21.16
C GLN A 80 14.34 13.81 20.47
N ARG A 81 15.41 13.97 19.70
CA ARG A 81 15.72 15.21 18.97
C ARG A 81 15.06 15.26 17.59
N ARG A 82 14.59 14.14 17.04
CA ARG A 82 13.88 14.10 15.76
C ARG A 82 12.45 14.63 15.84
N ARG A 83 11.91 14.75 17.05
CA ARG A 83 10.51 15.15 17.28
C ARG A 83 9.53 14.30 16.45
N ALA A 84 9.81 13.02 16.28
CA ALA A 84 8.93 12.07 15.63
C ALA A 84 8.03 11.39 16.67
N GLY A 85 6.71 11.44 16.46
CA GLY A 85 5.75 10.60 17.19
C GLY A 85 5.75 9.21 16.61
N PHE A 86 5.89 8.18 17.43
CA PHE A 86 5.92 6.79 16.98
C PHE A 86 4.80 5.98 17.62
N LEU A 87 4.00 5.29 16.81
CA LEU A 87 3.00 4.34 17.24
C LEU A 87 3.42 2.95 16.76
N ALA A 88 3.74 2.08 17.73
CA ALA A 88 4.09 0.69 17.46
C ALA A 88 2.83 -0.15 17.21
N GLN A 89 2.99 -1.30 16.54
CA GLN A 89 1.94 -2.22 16.15
C GLN A 89 1.11 -2.73 17.36
N ASP A 90 1.72 -2.92 18.51
CA ASP A 90 1.09 -3.33 19.77
C ASP A 90 0.56 -2.15 20.61
N TYR A 91 0.60 -0.92 20.03
CA TYR A 91 0.26 0.35 20.67
C TYR A 91 1.19 0.77 21.82
N ALA A 92 1.97 -0.13 22.41
CA ALA A 92 2.92 0.09 23.50
C ALA A 92 2.39 1.03 24.60
N LEU A 93 1.12 0.85 25.01
CA LEU A 93 0.53 1.61 26.12
C LEU A 93 1.12 1.15 27.45
N PHE A 94 1.35 2.10 28.35
CA PHE A 94 1.80 1.80 29.71
C PHE A 94 0.66 1.13 30.50
N PRO A 95 0.77 -0.17 30.83
CA PRO A 95 -0.35 -0.93 31.41
C PRO A 95 -0.69 -0.50 32.86
N HIS A 96 0.26 0.11 33.55
CA HIS A 96 0.14 0.63 34.90
C HIS A 96 -0.39 2.06 34.98
N LEU A 97 -0.51 2.75 33.86
CA LEU A 97 -1.05 4.10 33.77
C LEU A 97 -2.50 4.08 33.28
N THR A 98 -3.32 5.01 33.77
CA THR A 98 -4.66 5.25 33.22
C THR A 98 -4.59 5.82 31.80
N VAL A 99 -5.73 5.87 31.11
CA VAL A 99 -5.86 6.53 29.79
C VAL A 99 -5.36 7.98 29.85
N ALA A 100 -5.81 8.74 30.85
CA ALA A 100 -5.38 10.12 31.02
C ALA A 100 -3.88 10.24 31.28
N ALA A 101 -3.31 9.37 32.12
CA ALA A 101 -1.89 9.36 32.41
C ALA A 101 -1.03 8.93 31.24
N ASN A 102 -1.50 7.97 30.42
CA ASN A 102 -0.83 7.60 29.16
C ASN A 102 -0.70 8.79 28.21
N ILE A 103 -1.77 9.56 28.01
CA ILE A 103 -1.76 10.74 27.13
C ILE A 103 -0.91 11.86 27.74
N ALA A 104 -1.08 12.12 29.03
CA ALA A 104 -0.34 13.18 29.74
C ALA A 104 1.17 12.91 29.79
N TYR A 105 1.61 11.64 29.71
CA TYR A 105 3.01 11.26 29.73
C TYR A 105 3.84 11.96 28.64
N ALA A 106 3.26 12.16 27.45
CA ALA A 106 3.93 12.80 26.33
C ALA A 106 3.48 14.26 26.12
N ALA A 107 2.38 14.66 26.76
CA ALA A 107 1.76 15.98 26.54
C ALA A 107 2.53 17.09 27.24
N ARG A 108 2.50 18.28 26.65
CA ARG A 108 2.89 19.48 27.39
C ARG A 108 1.95 19.71 28.59
N PRO A 109 2.43 20.38 29.66
CA PRO A 109 1.60 20.68 30.80
C PRO A 109 0.26 21.33 30.40
N GLY A 110 -0.86 20.76 30.88
CA GLY A 110 -2.22 21.23 30.59
C GLY A 110 -2.85 20.70 29.29
N LYS A 111 -2.10 20.22 28.32
CA LYS A 111 -2.61 19.77 27.01
C LYS A 111 -3.27 18.41 27.02
N GLY A 112 -2.95 17.52 27.93
CA GLY A 112 -3.50 16.15 27.96
C GLY A 112 -5.03 16.10 27.97
N ARG A 113 -5.72 17.04 28.62
CA ARG A 113 -7.18 17.14 28.64
C ARG A 113 -7.77 17.47 27.26
N GLU A 114 -7.12 18.31 26.46
CA GLU A 114 -7.54 18.67 25.12
C GLU A 114 -7.53 17.42 24.21
N TYR A 115 -6.47 16.62 24.27
CA TYR A 115 -6.37 15.38 23.52
C TYR A 115 -7.38 14.31 23.99
N LEU A 116 -7.66 14.22 25.28
CA LEU A 116 -8.71 13.34 25.81
C LEU A 116 -10.08 13.68 25.19
N GLN A 117 -10.41 14.96 25.09
CA GLN A 117 -11.67 15.44 24.51
C GLN A 117 -11.69 15.25 22.99
N ALA A 118 -10.65 15.69 22.28
CA ALA A 118 -10.54 15.60 20.82
C ALA A 118 -10.65 14.16 20.30
N PHE A 119 -10.13 13.17 21.07
CA PHE A 119 -10.18 11.77 20.73
C PHE A 119 -11.39 11.01 21.31
N GLY A 120 -12.34 11.72 21.98
CA GLY A 120 -13.53 11.12 22.55
C GLY A 120 -13.22 10.12 23.68
N LEU A 121 -12.18 10.39 24.46
CA LEU A 121 -11.66 9.49 25.51
C LEU A 121 -11.98 9.99 26.94
N ALA A 122 -12.68 11.12 27.09
CA ALA A 122 -12.95 11.75 28.39
C ALA A 122 -13.64 10.79 29.38
N SER A 123 -14.62 10.00 28.93
CA SER A 123 -15.33 9.01 29.77
C SER A 123 -14.46 7.82 30.18
N LEU A 124 -13.30 7.65 29.56
CA LEU A 124 -12.37 6.54 29.81
C LEU A 124 -11.13 7.01 30.57
N ALA A 125 -11.04 8.27 30.96
CA ALA A 125 -9.84 8.92 31.53
C ALA A 125 -9.21 8.16 32.69
N THR A 126 -10.02 7.59 33.57
CA THR A 126 -9.59 6.85 34.80
C THR A 126 -9.38 5.36 34.54
N ARG A 127 -9.76 4.84 33.37
CA ARG A 127 -9.59 3.42 33.06
C ARG A 127 -8.14 3.08 32.66
N HIS A 128 -7.76 1.84 32.88
CA HIS A 128 -6.46 1.29 32.44
C HIS A 128 -6.60 0.65 31.06
N PRO A 129 -5.49 0.50 30.28
CA PRO A 129 -5.50 -0.08 28.92
C PRO A 129 -6.15 -1.46 28.82
N ARG A 130 -6.08 -2.28 29.86
CA ARG A 130 -6.69 -3.62 29.90
C ARG A 130 -8.23 -3.58 30.02
N ALA A 131 -8.81 -2.47 30.45
CA ALA A 131 -10.26 -2.30 30.67
C ALA A 131 -10.95 -1.57 29.48
N ILE A 132 -10.29 -1.41 28.35
CA ILE A 132 -10.82 -0.73 27.17
C ILE A 132 -10.63 -1.58 25.92
N SER A 133 -11.47 -1.35 24.88
CA SER A 133 -11.42 -2.10 23.62
C SER A 133 -10.14 -1.81 22.80
N SER A 134 -9.83 -2.67 21.82
CA SER A 134 -8.70 -2.48 20.92
C SER A 134 -8.74 -1.14 20.18
N GLY A 135 -9.90 -0.75 19.63
CA GLY A 135 -10.08 0.55 18.98
C GLY A 135 -9.95 1.74 19.95
N GLN A 136 -10.32 1.56 21.23
CA GLN A 136 -10.08 2.57 22.26
C GLN A 136 -8.59 2.66 22.61
N ARG A 137 -7.88 1.52 22.74
CA ARG A 137 -6.43 1.50 22.92
C ARG A 137 -5.69 2.21 21.79
N GLN A 138 -6.07 1.95 20.56
CA GLN A 138 -5.53 2.65 19.39
C GLN A 138 -5.69 4.18 19.49
N ARG A 139 -6.91 4.65 19.81
CA ARG A 139 -7.15 6.10 19.97
C ARG A 139 -6.32 6.70 21.09
N VAL A 140 -6.14 5.99 22.21
CA VAL A 140 -5.26 6.43 23.30
C VAL A 140 -3.80 6.53 22.85
N ALA A 141 -3.31 5.54 22.12
CA ALA A 141 -1.94 5.53 21.61
C ALA A 141 -1.68 6.65 20.60
N LEU A 142 -2.64 6.88 19.69
CA LEU A 142 -2.56 7.98 18.72
C LEU A 142 -2.62 9.34 19.43
N ALA A 143 -3.54 9.51 20.38
CA ALA A 143 -3.63 10.72 21.21
C ALA A 143 -2.31 10.99 21.96
N ARG A 144 -1.69 9.94 22.55
CA ARG A 144 -0.37 10.04 23.19
C ARG A 144 0.72 10.48 22.22
N ALA A 145 0.76 9.88 21.04
CA ALA A 145 1.78 10.20 20.03
C ALA A 145 1.65 11.66 19.56
N LEU A 146 0.42 12.14 19.35
CA LEU A 146 0.15 13.52 18.93
C LEU A 146 0.29 14.54 20.08
N ALA A 147 0.05 14.14 21.33
CA ALA A 147 0.19 15.01 22.50
C ALA A 147 1.64 15.47 22.75
N ALA A 148 2.61 14.76 22.16
CA ALA A 148 4.02 15.17 22.12
C ALA A 148 4.27 16.34 21.15
N GLU A 149 3.26 16.79 20.39
CA GLU A 149 3.38 17.78 19.29
C GLU A 149 4.54 17.45 18.33
N PRO A 150 4.50 16.26 17.72
CA PRO A 150 5.58 15.83 16.85
C PRO A 150 5.63 16.65 15.56
N ALA A 151 6.81 16.72 14.93
CA ALA A 151 6.99 17.30 13.61
C ALA A 151 6.68 16.29 12.48
N LEU A 152 6.74 15.00 12.77
CA LEU A 152 6.42 13.87 11.90
C LEU A 152 5.75 12.77 12.73
N LEU A 153 4.70 12.13 12.21
CA LEU A 153 4.03 11.00 12.84
C LEU A 153 4.35 9.71 12.08
N LEU A 154 4.76 8.68 12.79
CA LEU A 154 5.15 7.38 12.25
C LEU A 154 4.26 6.29 12.87
N LEU A 155 3.45 5.61 12.05
CA LEU A 155 2.47 4.62 12.48
C LEU A 155 2.81 3.25 11.88
N ASP A 156 3.08 2.27 12.73
CA ASP A 156 3.40 0.90 12.31
C ASP A 156 2.17 0.01 12.43
N GLU A 157 1.57 -0.36 11.31
CA GLU A 157 0.36 -1.19 11.20
C GLU A 157 -0.77 -0.80 12.18
N PRO A 158 -1.23 0.45 12.17
CA PRO A 158 -2.09 0.98 13.22
C PRO A 158 -3.45 0.27 13.36
N LEU A 159 -3.91 -0.47 12.34
CA LEU A 159 -5.22 -1.12 12.34
C LEU A 159 -5.13 -2.66 12.41
N SER A 160 -3.92 -3.24 12.49
CA SER A 160 -3.72 -4.70 12.43
C SER A 160 -4.40 -5.48 13.58
N ALA A 161 -4.52 -4.87 14.75
CA ALA A 161 -5.13 -5.50 15.94
C ALA A 161 -6.68 -5.43 15.97
N LEU A 162 -7.33 -4.96 14.90
CA LEU A 162 -8.78 -4.81 14.81
C LEU A 162 -9.41 -5.92 13.95
N ASP A 163 -10.63 -6.35 14.33
CA ASP A 163 -11.46 -7.20 13.49
C ASP A 163 -11.91 -6.46 12.21
N ALA A 164 -12.37 -7.20 11.19
CA ALA A 164 -12.71 -6.64 9.87
C ALA A 164 -13.81 -5.56 9.93
N ALA A 165 -14.83 -5.75 10.78
CA ALA A 165 -15.95 -4.80 10.89
C ALA A 165 -15.52 -3.51 11.60
N ALA A 166 -14.75 -3.63 12.69
CA ALA A 166 -14.19 -2.47 13.40
C ALA A 166 -13.17 -1.72 12.53
N ARG A 167 -12.37 -2.43 11.72
CA ARG A 167 -11.33 -1.88 10.85
C ARG A 167 -11.92 -0.88 9.84
N THR A 168 -13.02 -1.20 9.18
CA THR A 168 -13.66 -0.33 8.18
C THR A 168 -14.13 1.01 8.79
N ARG A 169 -14.74 0.97 9.98
CA ARG A 169 -15.16 2.19 10.69
C ARG A 169 -13.97 2.99 11.18
N THR A 170 -12.99 2.34 11.76
CA THR A 170 -11.82 2.97 12.38
C THR A 170 -10.90 3.59 11.32
N ARG A 171 -10.84 3.03 10.10
CA ARG A 171 -10.08 3.55 8.97
C ARG A 171 -10.47 5.00 8.63
N ARG A 172 -11.78 5.27 8.51
CA ARG A 172 -12.30 6.63 8.24
C ARG A 172 -12.00 7.60 9.40
N GLN A 173 -12.18 7.13 10.65
CA GLN A 173 -11.90 7.94 11.83
C GLN A 173 -10.41 8.28 11.92
N LEU A 174 -9.53 7.31 11.67
CA LEU A 174 -8.08 7.52 11.67
C LEU A 174 -7.68 8.58 10.63
N ARG A 175 -8.16 8.47 9.38
CA ARG A 175 -7.88 9.49 8.35
C ARG A 175 -8.33 10.88 8.78
N GLN A 176 -9.54 11.02 9.32
CA GLN A 176 -10.03 12.31 9.80
C GLN A 176 -9.15 12.89 10.94
N MET A 177 -8.71 12.04 11.87
CA MET A 177 -7.82 12.46 12.96
C MET A 177 -6.44 12.89 12.44
N LEU A 178 -5.89 12.17 11.47
CA LEU A 178 -4.59 12.50 10.87
C LEU A 178 -4.65 13.82 10.10
N LEU A 179 -5.67 14.01 9.27
CA LEU A 179 -5.85 15.27 8.53
C LEU A 179 -6.09 16.46 9.46
N GLY A 180 -6.86 16.25 10.54
CA GLY A 180 -7.11 17.31 11.55
C GLY A 180 -5.87 17.69 12.36
N SER A 181 -4.84 16.85 12.41
CA SER A 181 -3.60 17.11 13.16
C SER A 181 -2.63 18.04 12.44
N THR A 182 -2.77 18.23 11.13
CA THR A 182 -1.82 18.96 10.25
C THR A 182 -0.36 18.49 10.32
N VAL A 183 -0.10 17.37 10.99
CA VAL A 183 1.23 16.76 11.12
C VAL A 183 1.41 15.75 9.99
N PRO A 184 2.49 15.85 9.17
CA PRO A 184 2.76 14.85 8.15
C PRO A 184 2.92 13.48 8.80
N CYS A 185 2.35 12.45 8.15
CA CYS A 185 2.25 11.11 8.69
C CYS A 185 2.78 10.05 7.71
N ILE A 186 3.55 9.10 8.22
CA ILE A 186 3.92 7.90 7.47
C ILE A 186 3.24 6.70 8.15
N VAL A 187 2.45 5.95 7.38
CA VAL A 187 1.69 4.78 7.83
C VAL A 187 2.24 3.54 7.16
N VAL A 188 2.66 2.56 7.93
CA VAL A 188 2.98 1.21 7.39
C VAL A 188 1.73 0.37 7.37
N THR A 189 1.44 -0.26 6.24
CA THR A 189 0.40 -1.29 6.13
C THR A 189 0.71 -2.26 4.98
N HIS A 190 0.10 -3.44 5.04
CA HIS A 190 0.04 -4.40 3.93
C HIS A 190 -1.40 -4.58 3.40
N ASP A 191 -2.38 -3.87 3.98
CA ASP A 191 -3.79 -3.91 3.56
C ASP A 191 -4.05 -2.84 2.49
N ARG A 192 -4.44 -3.29 1.28
CA ARG A 192 -4.77 -2.42 0.13
C ARG A 192 -5.86 -1.40 0.46
N MET A 193 -6.91 -1.86 1.16
CA MET A 193 -8.03 -0.98 1.51
C MET A 193 -7.61 0.09 2.52
N GLU A 194 -6.61 -0.20 3.37
CA GLU A 194 -6.02 0.81 4.24
C GLU A 194 -5.18 1.80 3.44
N ALA A 195 -4.33 1.31 2.53
CA ALA A 195 -3.49 2.16 1.69
C ALA A 195 -4.34 3.16 0.88
N VAL A 196 -5.40 2.68 0.23
CA VAL A 196 -6.30 3.54 -0.57
C VAL A 196 -7.11 4.49 0.31
N ALA A 197 -7.58 4.04 1.48
CA ALA A 197 -8.44 4.85 2.34
C ALA A 197 -7.68 5.90 3.17
N LEU A 198 -6.44 5.63 3.53
CA LEU A 198 -5.63 6.51 4.37
C LEU A 198 -4.68 7.40 3.58
N GLY A 199 -4.04 6.87 2.53
CA GLY A 199 -2.93 7.51 1.86
C GLY A 199 -3.33 8.59 0.87
N ASP A 200 -2.55 9.66 0.81
CA ASP A 200 -2.50 10.60 -0.31
C ASP A 200 -1.35 10.19 -1.25
N TRP A 201 -0.29 9.67 -0.66
CA TRP A 201 0.93 9.19 -1.31
C TRP A 201 1.27 7.77 -0.87
N ILE A 202 1.89 6.98 -1.73
CA ILE A 202 2.30 5.62 -1.42
C ILE A 202 3.73 5.36 -1.89
N ALA A 203 4.50 4.65 -1.07
CA ALA A 203 5.77 4.06 -1.44
C ALA A 203 5.64 2.55 -1.34
N VAL A 204 5.68 1.87 -2.48
CA VAL A 204 5.60 0.41 -2.55
C VAL A 204 6.99 -0.18 -2.34
N MET A 205 7.10 -1.05 -1.35
CA MET A 205 8.34 -1.73 -1.00
C MET A 205 8.26 -3.23 -1.29
N ALA A 206 9.27 -3.75 -1.95
CA ALA A 206 9.50 -5.18 -2.13
C ALA A 206 11.00 -5.47 -2.00
N ASP A 207 11.35 -6.61 -1.42
CA ASP A 207 12.73 -7.12 -1.29
C ASP A 207 13.71 -6.08 -0.73
N GLY A 208 13.29 -5.33 0.29
CA GLY A 208 14.11 -4.31 0.93
C GLY A 208 14.31 -3.03 0.13
N ARG A 209 13.59 -2.83 -0.98
CA ARG A 209 13.71 -1.66 -1.86
C ARG A 209 12.39 -0.92 -2.02
N VAL A 210 12.45 0.39 -2.21
CA VAL A 210 11.29 1.17 -2.71
C VAL A 210 11.26 1.00 -4.22
N ARG A 211 10.19 0.36 -4.74
CA ARG A 211 10.00 0.06 -6.16
C ARG A 211 9.30 1.18 -6.90
N GLN A 212 8.32 1.79 -6.26
CA GLN A 212 7.58 2.91 -6.82
C GLN A 212 7.09 3.82 -5.70
N CYS A 213 7.07 5.13 -5.97
CA CYS A 213 6.57 6.13 -5.06
C CYS A 213 5.78 7.19 -5.84
N GLY A 214 4.58 7.53 -5.38
CA GLY A 214 3.71 8.47 -6.07
C GLY A 214 2.34 8.63 -5.40
N PRO A 215 1.41 9.41 -6.01
CA PRO A 215 0.02 9.47 -5.58
C PRO A 215 -0.60 8.07 -5.55
N VAL A 216 -1.40 7.78 -4.51
CA VAL A 216 -1.99 6.44 -4.32
C VAL A 216 -2.74 5.97 -5.58
N GLN A 217 -3.58 6.83 -6.15
CA GLN A 217 -4.37 6.46 -7.33
C GLN A 217 -3.51 6.11 -8.54
N GLU A 218 -2.44 6.88 -8.78
CA GLU A 218 -1.54 6.67 -9.90
C GLU A 218 -0.78 5.34 -9.77
N VAL A 219 -0.20 5.07 -8.60
CA VAL A 219 0.54 3.83 -8.35
C VAL A 219 -0.36 2.59 -8.45
N PHE A 220 -1.61 2.70 -7.98
CA PHE A 220 -2.57 1.60 -8.11
C PHE A 220 -3.02 1.38 -9.56
N GLN A 221 -3.15 2.43 -10.36
CA GLN A 221 -3.59 2.34 -11.76
C GLN A 221 -2.44 1.99 -12.72
N HIS A 222 -1.24 2.48 -12.43
CA HIS A 222 -0.06 2.37 -13.28
C HIS A 222 1.13 1.82 -12.48
N PRO A 223 1.10 0.52 -12.12
CA PRO A 223 2.24 -0.11 -11.44
C PRO A 223 3.47 -0.11 -12.36
N ALA A 224 4.62 0.27 -11.82
CA ALA A 224 5.86 0.45 -12.58
C ALA A 224 6.49 -0.89 -13.02
N ASP A 225 6.28 -1.94 -12.25
CA ASP A 225 6.81 -3.28 -12.52
C ASP A 225 5.87 -4.39 -12.03
N ALA A 226 6.21 -5.65 -12.34
CA ALA A 226 5.43 -6.81 -11.94
C ALA A 226 5.28 -6.94 -10.41
N HIS A 227 6.33 -6.63 -9.63
CA HIS A 227 6.28 -6.72 -8.16
C HIS A 227 5.33 -5.67 -7.57
N VAL A 228 5.32 -4.46 -8.14
CA VAL A 228 4.36 -3.43 -7.75
C VAL A 228 2.96 -3.87 -8.13
N ALA A 229 2.73 -4.37 -9.35
CA ALA A 229 1.44 -4.86 -9.82
C ALA A 229 0.86 -5.93 -8.88
N GLU A 230 1.65 -6.94 -8.54
CA GLU A 230 1.26 -7.99 -7.58
C GLU A 230 0.97 -7.41 -6.18
N SER A 231 1.83 -6.52 -5.70
CA SER A 231 1.67 -5.89 -4.38
C SER A 231 0.38 -5.08 -4.29
N VAL A 232 0.07 -4.27 -5.32
CA VAL A 232 -1.19 -3.51 -5.37
C VAL A 232 -2.38 -4.39 -5.77
N GLY A 233 -2.13 -5.71 -6.00
CA GLY A 233 -3.11 -6.79 -6.20
C GLY A 233 -3.78 -6.73 -7.54
N VAL A 234 -3.02 -6.51 -8.58
CA VAL A 234 -3.40 -6.86 -9.94
C VAL A 234 -3.36 -8.39 -10.04
N GLU A 235 -4.49 -9.00 -10.37
CA GLU A 235 -4.62 -10.45 -10.37
C GLU A 235 -3.99 -11.10 -11.60
N ASN A 236 -4.02 -10.42 -12.75
CA ASN A 236 -3.47 -10.93 -13.99
C ASN A 236 -2.22 -10.12 -14.34
N VAL A 237 -1.06 -10.63 -13.94
CA VAL A 237 0.26 -10.13 -14.32
C VAL A 237 0.88 -11.14 -15.27
N LEU A 238 0.81 -10.86 -16.57
CA LEU A 238 1.11 -11.80 -17.63
C LEU A 238 2.43 -11.43 -18.31
N PRO A 239 3.47 -12.28 -18.24
CA PRO A 239 4.68 -12.05 -19.02
C PRO A 239 4.35 -11.92 -20.51
N ALA A 240 4.84 -10.86 -21.15
CA ALA A 240 4.49 -10.56 -22.52
C ALA A 240 5.69 -10.02 -23.30
N ARG A 241 5.61 -10.14 -24.64
CA ARG A 241 6.57 -9.59 -25.57
C ARG A 241 5.88 -8.61 -26.51
N ILE A 242 6.45 -7.45 -26.71
CA ILE A 242 5.97 -6.49 -27.70
C ILE A 242 6.33 -7.02 -29.11
N VAL A 243 5.31 -7.24 -29.94
CA VAL A 243 5.48 -7.75 -31.32
C VAL A 243 5.20 -6.71 -32.39
N ALA A 244 4.41 -5.67 -32.09
CA ALA A 244 4.18 -4.54 -33.00
C ALA A 244 3.83 -3.26 -32.22
N ARG A 245 4.09 -2.10 -32.87
CA ARG A 245 3.70 -0.76 -32.42
C ARG A 245 3.08 -0.02 -33.58
N GLU A 246 1.80 0.27 -33.51
CA GLU A 246 1.07 0.94 -34.58
C GLU A 246 -0.03 1.84 -34.01
N CYS A 247 -0.13 3.05 -34.56
CA CYS A 247 -1.21 4.00 -34.21
C CYS A 247 -1.37 4.26 -32.71
N GLY A 248 -0.26 4.31 -31.94
CA GLY A 248 -0.29 4.54 -30.49
C GLY A 248 -0.74 3.31 -29.68
N LEU A 249 -0.75 2.14 -30.28
CA LEU A 249 -1.07 0.86 -29.65
C LEU A 249 0.10 -0.10 -29.72
N LEU A 250 0.24 -0.89 -28.67
CA LEU A 250 1.11 -2.06 -28.61
C LEU A 250 0.29 -3.31 -28.95
N THR A 251 0.90 -4.20 -29.74
CA THR A 251 0.47 -5.60 -29.81
C THR A 251 1.44 -6.43 -28.96
N LEU A 252 0.92 -7.09 -27.95
CA LEU A 252 1.64 -7.95 -27.03
C LEU A 252 1.36 -9.41 -27.36
N GLU A 253 2.36 -10.27 -27.24
CA GLU A 253 2.21 -11.73 -27.33
C GLU A 253 2.43 -12.33 -25.94
N THR A 254 1.46 -13.13 -25.46
CA THR A 254 1.49 -13.86 -24.20
C THR A 254 0.76 -15.19 -24.35
N GLY A 255 1.36 -16.31 -23.92
CA GLY A 255 0.76 -17.66 -23.99
C GLY A 255 0.23 -18.06 -25.37
N GLY A 256 0.80 -17.54 -26.46
CA GLY A 256 0.35 -17.79 -27.83
C GLY A 256 -0.84 -16.93 -28.28
N ALA A 257 -1.41 -16.09 -27.40
CA ALA A 257 -2.45 -15.12 -27.72
C ALA A 257 -1.89 -13.71 -27.93
N ARG A 258 -2.66 -12.85 -28.60
CA ARG A 258 -2.32 -11.44 -28.81
C ARG A 258 -3.24 -10.53 -28.03
N LEU A 259 -2.64 -9.56 -27.35
CA LEU A 259 -3.33 -8.50 -26.62
C LEU A 259 -2.93 -7.14 -27.17
N GLN A 260 -3.88 -6.22 -27.24
CA GLN A 260 -3.62 -4.81 -27.54
C GLN A 260 -3.65 -3.97 -26.27
N ALA A 261 -2.67 -3.08 -26.13
CA ALA A 261 -2.55 -2.12 -25.04
C ALA A 261 -2.25 -0.73 -25.62
N ILE A 262 -2.40 0.32 -24.80
CA ILE A 262 -1.93 1.66 -25.17
C ILE A 262 -0.41 1.70 -25.06
N ASP A 263 0.25 2.31 -26.05
CA ASP A 263 1.70 2.52 -26.04
C ASP A 263 2.05 3.72 -25.15
N ALA A 264 2.68 3.46 -24.01
CA ALA A 264 3.22 4.48 -23.10
C ALA A 264 4.77 4.56 -23.17
N GLY A 265 5.38 3.92 -24.15
CA GLY A 265 6.82 4.00 -24.42
C GLY A 265 7.67 2.88 -23.83
N GLU A 266 7.06 1.81 -23.35
CA GLU A 266 7.77 0.66 -22.77
C GLU A 266 8.67 -0.02 -23.80
N ALA A 267 9.79 -0.58 -23.32
CA ALA A 267 10.76 -1.30 -24.14
C ALA A 267 11.28 -2.54 -23.41
N GLY A 268 11.68 -3.55 -24.18
CA GLY A 268 12.24 -4.80 -23.65
C GLY A 268 11.18 -5.80 -23.18
N PRO A 269 11.53 -6.68 -22.26
CA PRO A 269 10.59 -7.62 -21.63
C PRO A 269 9.56 -6.85 -20.78
N VAL A 270 8.29 -7.15 -20.98
CA VAL A 270 7.17 -6.46 -20.30
C VAL A 270 6.22 -7.46 -19.66
N VAL A 271 5.36 -6.96 -18.79
CA VAL A 271 4.18 -7.68 -18.31
C VAL A 271 2.92 -6.92 -18.70
N ALA A 272 1.89 -7.65 -19.08
CA ALA A 272 0.54 -7.11 -19.26
C ALA A 272 -0.21 -7.26 -17.93
N CYS A 273 -0.60 -6.15 -17.35
CA CYS A 273 -1.31 -6.06 -16.09
C CYS A 273 -2.80 -5.81 -16.36
N ILE A 274 -3.66 -6.73 -15.94
CA ILE A 274 -5.10 -6.65 -16.15
C ILE A 274 -5.79 -6.92 -14.82
N ARG A 275 -6.68 -6.02 -14.37
CA ARG A 275 -7.49 -6.27 -13.18
C ARG A 275 -8.58 -7.27 -13.48
N ALA A 276 -8.88 -8.12 -12.52
CA ALA A 276 -9.91 -9.14 -12.70
C ALA A 276 -11.30 -8.53 -12.95
N GLU A 277 -11.59 -7.37 -12.39
CA GLU A 277 -12.83 -6.61 -12.62
C GLU A 277 -12.93 -6.02 -14.04
N ASP A 278 -11.81 -5.88 -14.76
CA ASP A 278 -11.77 -5.37 -16.14
C ASP A 278 -11.96 -6.48 -17.19
N VAL A 279 -12.04 -7.72 -16.74
CA VAL A 279 -12.27 -8.88 -17.61
C VAL A 279 -13.77 -9.20 -17.64
N ALA A 280 -14.41 -8.89 -18.75
CA ALA A 280 -15.80 -9.32 -18.99
C ALA A 280 -15.84 -10.73 -19.62
N ILE A 281 -16.89 -11.48 -19.33
CA ILE A 281 -17.10 -12.84 -19.86
C ILE A 281 -18.37 -12.84 -20.72
N ALA A 282 -18.28 -13.43 -21.91
CA ALA A 282 -19.42 -13.67 -22.79
C ALA A 282 -19.46 -15.13 -23.27
N ARG A 283 -20.65 -15.66 -23.52
CA ARG A 283 -20.82 -17.01 -24.11
C ARG A 283 -20.44 -17.02 -25.61
N GLU A 284 -20.71 -15.93 -26.31
CA GLU A 284 -20.47 -15.80 -27.73
C GLU A 284 -19.70 -14.51 -28.06
N LEU A 285 -18.95 -14.53 -29.14
CA LEU A 285 -18.26 -13.36 -29.70
C LEU A 285 -19.29 -12.43 -30.35
N SER A 286 -19.68 -11.35 -29.67
CA SER A 286 -20.44 -10.28 -30.31
C SER A 286 -19.55 -9.52 -31.31
N PRO A 287 -19.96 -9.38 -32.60
CA PRO A 287 -19.11 -8.79 -33.65
C PRO A 287 -18.88 -7.29 -33.45
N ALA A 288 -19.77 -6.56 -32.80
CA ALA A 288 -19.70 -5.10 -32.62
C ALA A 288 -19.42 -4.71 -31.17
N SER A 289 -18.15 -4.49 -30.83
CA SER A 289 -17.73 -4.01 -29.51
C SER A 289 -16.47 -3.15 -29.65
N SER A 290 -16.35 -2.12 -28.82
CA SER A 290 -15.12 -1.28 -28.72
C SER A 290 -13.97 -2.01 -28.02
N ALA A 291 -14.22 -3.14 -27.34
CA ALA A 291 -13.19 -3.96 -26.73
C ALA A 291 -12.48 -4.80 -27.81
N ARG A 292 -11.16 -4.57 -27.97
CA ARG A 292 -10.37 -5.22 -29.01
C ARG A 292 -9.76 -6.56 -28.58
N ASN A 293 -9.49 -6.72 -27.28
CA ASN A 293 -8.98 -7.99 -26.76
C ASN A 293 -10.12 -8.94 -26.51
N ARG A 294 -10.18 -9.98 -27.33
CA ARG A 294 -11.17 -11.05 -27.25
C ARG A 294 -10.44 -12.37 -27.27
N LEU A 295 -10.48 -13.04 -26.16
CA LEU A 295 -9.72 -14.25 -25.91
C LEU A 295 -10.70 -15.42 -25.80
N ALA A 296 -10.61 -16.36 -26.72
CA ALA A 296 -11.31 -17.62 -26.55
C ALA A 296 -10.68 -18.35 -25.34
N GLY A 297 -11.51 -18.82 -24.44
CA GLY A 297 -11.04 -19.47 -23.22
C GLY A 297 -12.00 -20.52 -22.73
N ARG A 298 -11.56 -21.26 -21.73
CA ARG A 298 -12.32 -22.28 -21.03
C ARG A 298 -12.36 -21.95 -19.54
N VAL A 299 -13.52 -22.06 -18.92
CA VAL A 299 -13.69 -21.87 -17.48
C VAL A 299 -12.96 -22.97 -16.74
N THR A 300 -12.04 -22.64 -15.84
CA THR A 300 -11.32 -23.58 -14.98
C THR A 300 -11.94 -23.69 -13.59
N SER A 301 -12.49 -22.58 -13.08
CA SER A 301 -13.12 -22.55 -11.76
C SER A 301 -14.15 -21.42 -11.66
N VAL A 302 -15.14 -21.60 -10.79
CA VAL A 302 -16.10 -20.55 -10.40
C VAL A 302 -16.26 -20.59 -8.89
N THR A 303 -15.86 -19.50 -8.21
CA THR A 303 -15.93 -19.38 -6.75
C THR A 303 -16.79 -18.18 -6.39
N LEU A 304 -17.85 -18.38 -5.59
CA LEU A 304 -18.71 -17.30 -5.11
C LEU A 304 -18.08 -16.62 -3.89
N GLU A 305 -17.94 -15.29 -3.95
CA GLU A 305 -17.39 -14.44 -2.89
C GLU A 305 -18.43 -13.36 -2.52
N GLY A 306 -19.47 -13.75 -1.78
CA GLY A 306 -20.60 -12.88 -1.46
C GLY A 306 -21.37 -12.43 -2.71
N PRO A 307 -21.45 -11.12 -3.03
CA PRO A 307 -22.15 -10.62 -4.22
C PRO A 307 -21.35 -10.80 -5.52
N LEU A 308 -20.12 -11.25 -5.44
CA LEU A 308 -19.19 -11.42 -6.56
C LEU A 308 -18.92 -12.90 -6.83
N ALA A 309 -18.47 -13.19 -8.03
CA ALA A 309 -17.96 -14.48 -8.46
C ALA A 309 -16.56 -14.29 -9.07
N ARG A 310 -15.59 -15.02 -8.57
CA ARG A 310 -14.26 -15.14 -9.13
C ARG A 310 -14.25 -16.32 -10.10
N VAL A 311 -13.92 -16.04 -11.35
CA VAL A 311 -13.91 -17.02 -12.44
C VAL A 311 -12.49 -17.18 -12.95
N GLY A 312 -11.95 -18.37 -12.82
CA GLY A 312 -10.69 -18.75 -13.48
C GLY A 312 -10.94 -19.16 -14.92
N LEU A 313 -10.11 -18.71 -15.82
CA LEU A 313 -10.15 -18.99 -17.25
C LEU A 313 -8.79 -19.50 -17.72
N ASP A 314 -8.80 -20.40 -18.68
CA ASP A 314 -7.64 -20.77 -19.49
C ASP A 314 -7.85 -20.20 -20.90
N CYS A 315 -7.05 -19.20 -21.27
CA CYS A 315 -7.05 -18.55 -22.57
C CYS A 315 -5.76 -18.87 -23.38
N GLY A 316 -5.12 -20.02 -23.12
CA GLY A 316 -3.74 -20.32 -23.48
C GLY A 316 -2.74 -19.84 -22.42
N PHE A 317 -3.24 -19.11 -21.45
CA PHE A 317 -2.61 -18.67 -20.21
C PHE A 317 -3.71 -18.48 -19.14
N PRO A 318 -3.37 -18.59 -17.84
CA PRO A 318 -4.34 -18.39 -16.78
C PRO A 318 -4.78 -16.93 -16.73
N LEU A 319 -6.10 -16.72 -16.71
CA LEU A 319 -6.73 -15.42 -16.58
C LEU A 319 -7.82 -15.48 -15.51
N VAL A 320 -7.89 -14.49 -14.65
CA VAL A 320 -8.93 -14.35 -13.62
C VAL A 320 -9.87 -13.23 -13.98
N ALA A 321 -11.18 -13.49 -13.89
CA ALA A 321 -12.22 -12.46 -13.99
C ALA A 321 -12.99 -12.38 -12.66
N VAL A 322 -13.43 -11.18 -12.31
CA VAL A 322 -14.35 -10.95 -11.19
C VAL A 322 -15.60 -10.29 -11.74
N ILE A 323 -16.72 -11.00 -11.62
CA ILE A 323 -18.05 -10.57 -12.10
C ILE A 323 -19.06 -10.62 -10.96
N THR A 324 -20.29 -10.13 -11.16
CA THR A 324 -21.33 -10.31 -10.15
C THR A 324 -21.79 -11.77 -10.07
N ALA A 325 -22.18 -12.23 -8.87
CA ALA A 325 -22.75 -13.56 -8.70
C ALA A 325 -24.01 -13.75 -9.55
N GLN A 326 -24.79 -12.67 -9.75
CA GLN A 326 -25.95 -12.67 -10.65
C GLN A 326 -25.52 -12.96 -12.09
N SER A 327 -24.52 -12.25 -12.62
CA SER A 327 -24.01 -12.48 -14.00
C SER A 327 -23.46 -13.90 -14.17
N ALA A 328 -22.77 -14.44 -13.17
CA ALA A 328 -22.28 -15.82 -13.21
C ALA A 328 -23.45 -16.83 -13.28
N GLY A 329 -24.56 -16.55 -12.56
CA GLY A 329 -25.79 -17.34 -12.59
C GLY A 329 -26.54 -17.24 -13.93
N GLU A 330 -26.70 -16.02 -14.47
CA GLU A 330 -27.35 -15.78 -15.77
C GLU A 330 -26.58 -16.44 -16.91
N LEU A 331 -25.25 -16.39 -16.88
CA LEU A 331 -24.38 -17.07 -17.83
C LEU A 331 -24.28 -18.58 -17.56
N GLN A 332 -24.80 -19.08 -16.43
CA GLN A 332 -24.73 -20.50 -16.03
C GLN A 332 -23.31 -21.07 -16.12
N LEU A 333 -22.31 -20.31 -15.67
CA LEU A 333 -20.90 -20.68 -15.82
C LEU A 333 -20.56 -21.91 -14.99
N LYS A 334 -19.91 -22.88 -15.65
CA LYS A 334 -19.39 -24.11 -15.03
C LYS A 334 -17.97 -24.38 -15.53
N PRO A 335 -17.16 -25.11 -14.75
CA PRO A 335 -15.88 -25.59 -15.24
C PRO A 335 -16.04 -26.33 -16.58
N GLU A 336 -15.08 -26.19 -17.46
CA GLU A 336 -15.03 -26.70 -18.85
C GLU A 336 -15.90 -25.95 -19.87
N ASP A 337 -16.74 -24.97 -19.47
CA ASP A 337 -17.48 -24.17 -20.41
C ASP A 337 -16.56 -23.34 -21.32
N ALA A 338 -16.84 -23.38 -22.62
CA ALA A 338 -16.19 -22.47 -23.59
C ALA A 338 -16.80 -21.07 -23.45
N VAL A 339 -15.94 -20.07 -23.30
CA VAL A 339 -16.33 -18.67 -23.14
C VAL A 339 -15.36 -17.75 -23.89
N CYS A 340 -15.75 -16.49 -24.03
CA CYS A 340 -14.87 -15.43 -24.51
C CYS A 340 -14.59 -14.45 -23.37
N ALA A 341 -13.32 -14.27 -23.01
CA ALA A 341 -12.87 -13.18 -22.15
C ALA A 341 -12.66 -11.93 -23.01
N ILE A 342 -13.21 -10.82 -22.54
CA ILE A 342 -13.23 -9.54 -23.25
C ILE A 342 -12.57 -8.48 -22.35
N VAL A 343 -11.51 -7.83 -22.89
CA VAL A 343 -10.78 -6.78 -22.16
C VAL A 343 -10.62 -5.57 -23.07
N LYS A 344 -10.91 -4.38 -22.56
CA LYS A 344 -10.64 -3.14 -23.29
C LYS A 344 -9.13 -2.91 -23.40
N THR A 345 -8.69 -2.36 -24.52
CA THR A 345 -7.28 -1.96 -24.75
C THR A 345 -6.81 -0.98 -23.66
N THR A 346 -7.69 -0.11 -23.18
CA THR A 346 -7.42 0.87 -22.12
C THR A 346 -7.31 0.26 -20.72
N SER A 347 -7.75 -0.98 -20.53
CA SER A 347 -7.66 -1.72 -19.27
C SER A 347 -6.44 -2.66 -19.21
N VAL A 348 -5.64 -2.70 -20.28
CA VAL A 348 -4.38 -3.43 -20.29
C VAL A 348 -3.26 -2.42 -20.02
N HIS A 349 -2.73 -2.44 -18.81
CA HIS A 349 -1.55 -1.65 -18.47
C HIS A 349 -0.28 -2.48 -18.75
N VAL A 350 0.71 -1.84 -19.35
CA VAL A 350 2.00 -2.48 -19.64
C VAL A 350 3.03 -1.95 -18.65
N ALA A 351 3.73 -2.85 -18.00
CA ALA A 351 4.77 -2.50 -17.04
C ALA A 351 6.06 -3.25 -17.37
N ALA A 352 7.19 -2.78 -16.83
CA ALA A 352 8.45 -3.48 -16.98
C ALA A 352 8.39 -4.88 -16.36
N HIS A 353 8.92 -5.86 -17.05
CA HIS A 353 9.17 -7.17 -16.44
C HIS A 353 10.37 -7.02 -15.50
N SER A 354 10.16 -7.17 -14.19
CA SER A 354 11.25 -7.19 -13.20
C SER A 354 12.03 -8.51 -13.34
N GLY A 355 12.70 -8.70 -14.44
CA GLY A 355 13.71 -9.71 -14.59
C GLY A 355 14.88 -9.32 -13.68
N GLY A 356 15.03 -9.97 -12.54
CA GLY A 356 16.28 -9.96 -11.82
C GLY A 356 17.38 -10.35 -12.81
N ALA A 357 18.38 -9.49 -12.98
CA ALA A 357 19.66 -9.90 -13.51
C ALA A 357 20.23 -10.90 -12.49
N HIS A 358 19.91 -12.16 -12.69
CA HIS A 358 20.65 -13.31 -12.20
C HIS A 358 21.16 -14.01 -13.46
N ASP A 359 22.30 -13.52 -13.93
CA ASP A 359 23.35 -14.30 -14.58
C ASP A 359 24.56 -14.31 -13.67
#